data_6db184504a6923a4e1a7b2d4306e5d6e
#
_entry.id   6db184504a6923a4e1a7b2d4306e5d6e
#
_cell.length_a   1.000
_cell.length_b   1.000
_cell.length_c   1.000
_cell.angle_alpha   90.00
_cell.angle_beta   90.00
_cell.angle_gamma   90.00
#
_symmetry.space_group_name_H-M   'P 1'
#
loop_
_entity.id
_entity.type
_entity.pdbx_description
1 polymer ?
#
loop_
_entity_poly.entity_id
_entity_poly.type
_entity_poly.pdbx_seq_one_letter_code
_entity_poly.pdbx_strand_id
1 'polypeptide(L)' 'MNKPLILVVEDDAPVRNLITTTLKLHDYRFLTAANGETALMEASSHNPDIILL' A
#
# COMPACT_ATOMS: atom_id res chain seq x y z
N MET A 1 2.10 -18.39 8.32
CA MET A 1 3.07 -17.53 7.65
C MET A 1 2.45 -16.19 7.33
N ASN A 2 3.23 -15.16 7.52
CA ASN A 2 2.75 -13.80 7.27
C ASN A 2 2.84 -13.45 5.80
N LYS A 3 1.80 -12.84 5.28
CA LYS A 3 1.82 -12.25 3.96
C LYS A 3 2.70 -11.00 3.98
N PRO A 4 3.32 -10.65 2.88
CA PRO A 4 4.07 -9.40 2.81
C PRO A 4 3.15 -8.20 3.03
N LEU A 5 3.71 -7.15 3.62
CA LEU A 5 3.02 -5.89 3.79
C LEU A 5 3.37 -4.99 2.61
N ILE A 6 2.36 -4.50 1.92
CA ILE A 6 2.53 -3.71 0.70
C ILE A 6 2.07 -2.28 0.95
N LEU A 7 2.91 -1.32 0.65
CA LEU A 7 2.53 0.09 0.69
C LEU A 7 2.17 0.53 -0.73
N VAL A 8 0.92 0.93 -0.92
CA VAL A 8 0.42 1.41 -2.21
C VAL A 8 0.44 2.92 -2.22
N VAL A 9 1.24 3.51 -3.11
CA VAL A 9 1.35 4.96 -3.24
C VAL A 9 0.72 5.37 -4.57
N GLU A 10 -0.44 5.99 -4.50
CA GLU A 10 -1.19 6.39 -5.67
C GLU A 10 -2.08 7.58 -5.34
N ASP A 11 -1.96 8.68 -6.08
CA ASP A 11 -2.74 9.89 -5.84
C ASP A 11 -4.16 9.81 -6.38
N ASP A 12 -4.40 8.97 -7.37
CA ASP A 12 -5.73 8.80 -7.95
C ASP A 12 -6.55 7.80 -7.12
N ALA A 13 -7.60 8.28 -6.46
CA ALA A 13 -8.39 7.44 -5.56
C ALA A 13 -9.03 6.24 -6.25
N PRO A 14 -9.66 6.36 -7.44
CA PRO A 14 -10.20 5.18 -8.13
C PRO A 14 -9.15 4.13 -8.45
N VAL A 15 -7.97 4.55 -8.90
CA VAL A 15 -6.86 3.63 -9.19
C VAL A 15 -6.37 2.96 -7.91
N ARG A 16 -6.20 3.75 -6.86
CA ARG A 16 -5.78 3.23 -5.55
C ARG A 16 -6.75 2.17 -5.04
N ASN A 17 -8.06 2.44 -5.16
CA ASN A 17 -9.09 1.50 -4.73
C ASN A 17 -9.07 0.22 -5.55
N LEU A 18 -8.81 0.30 -6.83
CA LEU A 18 -8.69 -0.87 -7.68
C LEU A 18 -7.54 -1.76 -7.22
N ILE A 19 -6.40 -1.16 -6.96
CA ILE A 19 -5.22 -1.89 -6.48
C ILE A 19 -5.51 -2.56 -5.14
N THR A 20 -6.07 -1.81 -4.18
CA THR A 20 -6.32 -2.36 -2.85
C THR A 20 -7.38 -3.44 -2.86
N THR A 21 -8.40 -3.32 -3.71
CA THR A 21 -9.40 -4.36 -3.88
C THR A 21 -8.75 -5.66 -4.35
N THR A 22 -7.85 -5.56 -5.33
CA THR A 22 -7.12 -6.73 -5.83
C THR A 22 -6.28 -7.36 -4.72
N LEU A 23 -5.61 -6.54 -3.93
CA LEU A 23 -4.79 -7.06 -2.82
C LEU A 23 -5.65 -7.76 -1.77
N LYS A 24 -6.82 -7.22 -1.47
CA LYS A 24 -7.76 -7.86 -0.53
C LYS A 24 -8.21 -9.23 -1.03
N LEU A 25 -8.49 -9.34 -2.32
CA LEU A 25 -8.91 -10.61 -2.91
C LEU A 25 -7.87 -11.71 -2.75
N HIS A 26 -6.61 -11.33 -2.65
CA HIS A 26 -5.50 -12.28 -2.50
C HIS A 26 -4.97 -12.33 -1.07
N ASP A 27 -5.70 -11.78 -0.11
CA ASP A 27 -5.36 -11.77 1.31
C ASP A 27 -4.02 -11.10 1.63
N TYR A 28 -3.59 -10.16 0.82
CA TYR A 28 -2.39 -9.39 1.13
C TYR A 28 -2.70 -8.30 2.14
N ARG A 29 -1.73 -8.02 3.00
CA ARG A 29 -1.81 -6.88 3.91
C ARG A 29 -1.30 -5.65 3.16
N PHE A 30 -1.93 -4.52 3.37
CA PHE A 30 -1.50 -3.30 2.69
C PHE A 30 -1.77 -2.05 3.50
N LEU A 31 -1.02 -1.00 3.14
CA LEU A 31 -1.20 0.37 3.59
C LEU A 31 -1.36 1.22 2.34
N THR A 32 -1.95 2.38 2.47
CA THR A 32 -2.11 3.30 1.35
C THR A 32 -1.53 4.67 1.66
N ALA A 33 -1.04 5.34 0.64
CA ALA A 33 -0.60 6.72 0.72
C ALA A 33 -0.97 7.43 -0.58
N ALA A 34 -1.44 8.66 -0.47
CA ALA A 34 -1.85 9.44 -1.64
C ALA A 34 -0.69 10.24 -2.24
N ASN A 35 0.42 10.36 -1.53
CA ASN A 35 1.56 11.15 -1.98
C ASN A 35 2.84 10.62 -1.33
N GLY A 36 3.98 11.17 -1.79
CA GLY A 36 5.28 10.72 -1.32
C GLY A 36 5.55 11.02 0.14
N GLU A 37 5.05 12.14 0.64
CA GLU A 37 5.23 12.54 2.03
C GLU A 37 4.56 11.56 2.98
N THR A 38 3.31 11.24 2.71
CA THR A 38 2.57 10.23 3.48
C THR A 38 3.24 8.85 3.33
N ALA A 39 3.71 8.54 2.12
CA ALA A 39 4.39 7.28 1.87
C ALA A 39 5.65 7.13 2.73
N LEU A 40 6.43 8.19 2.87
CA LEU A 40 7.63 8.15 3.72
C LEU A 40 7.26 7.91 5.18
N MET A 41 6.21 8.55 5.66
CA MET A 41 5.73 8.37 7.02
C MET A 41 5.27 6.93 7.25
N GLU A 42 4.49 6.39 6.33
CA GLU A 42 4.00 5.02 6.44
C GLU A 42 5.13 4.02 6.36
N ALA A 43 6.09 4.22 5.46
CA ALA A 43 7.23 3.33 5.31
C ALA A 43 8.09 3.32 6.58
N SER A 44 8.30 4.50 7.18
CA SER A 44 9.10 4.60 8.40
C SER A 44 8.43 3.95 9.60
N SER A 45 7.10 4.05 9.67
CA SER A 45 6.34 3.55 10.82
C SER A 45 6.07 2.06 10.74
N HIS A 46 5.90 1.51 9.54
CA HIS A 46 5.41 0.14 9.36
C HIS A 46 6.36 -0.80 8.64
N ASN A 47 7.45 -0.30 8.09
CA ASN A 47 8.45 -1.12 7.39
C ASN A 47 7.84 -2.09 6.37
N PRO A 48 7.15 -1.59 5.34
CA PRO A 48 6.55 -2.47 4.35
C PRO A 48 7.63 -3.25 3.59
N ASP A 49 7.23 -4.43 3.13
CA ASP A 49 8.12 -5.30 2.34
C ASP A 49 8.23 -4.83 0.90
N ILE A 50 7.14 -4.23 0.39
CA ILE A 50 7.03 -3.82 -1.01
C ILE A 50 6.37 -2.45 -1.06
N ILE A 51 6.87 -1.60 -1.95
CA ILE A 51 6.24 -0.31 -2.23
C ILE A 51 5.84 -0.29 -3.71
N LEU A 52 4.55 -0.08 -3.96
CA LEU A 52 4.01 0.07 -5.31
C LEU A 52 3.73 1.55 -5.56
N LEU A 53 4.26 2.06 -6.65
CA LEU A 53 4.07 3.45 -7.06
C LEU A 53 3.18 3.52 -8.28
#